data_47e7003adb78569d3cad1edfee3274ed
#
_entry.id   47e7003adb78569d3cad1edfee3274ed
#
_cell.length_a   1.000
_cell.length_b   1.000
_cell.length_c   1.000
_cell.angle_alpha   90.00
_cell.angle_beta   90.00
_cell.angle_gamma   90.00
#
_symmetry.space_group_name_H-M   'P 1'
#
loop_
_entity.id
_entity.type
_entity.pdbx_description
1 polymer ?
#
loop_
_entity_poly.entity_id
_entity_poly.type
_entity_poly.pdbx_seq_one_letter_code
_entity_poly.pdbx_strand_id
1 'polypeptide(L)'
;MIQQKITEIAEILGWSVDFSEPQNGKTDVNFAKYTSYGQDFNFSVELEDDDMEAFIDNIHEYYENFDVDEEAYIWIGSDGHGKNGAPYHIADIVKDMEEAEVMMADLYEAFRQYYSQL
;
A
#
# COMPACT_ATOMS: atom_id res chain seq x y z
N MET A 1 17.77 12.38 3.15
CA MET A 1 16.97 11.94 4.11
C MET A 1 16.05 10.87 3.62
N ILE A 2 15.94 9.84 4.42
CA ILE A 2 15.20 8.64 4.05
C ILE A 2 13.72 8.91 3.77
N GLN A 3 13.05 9.72 4.59
CA GLN A 3 11.63 10.01 4.38
C GLN A 3 11.37 10.73 3.06
N GLN A 4 12.23 11.68 2.71
CA GLN A 4 12.12 12.37 1.43
C GLN A 4 12.28 11.40 0.26
N LYS A 5 13.24 10.48 0.37
CA LYS A 5 13.49 9.50 -0.69
C LYS A 5 12.32 8.52 -0.83
N ILE A 6 11.75 8.07 0.28
CA ILE A 6 10.56 7.22 0.27
C ILE A 6 9.43 7.94 -0.47
N THR A 7 9.19 9.20 -0.15
CA THR A 7 8.14 10.00 -0.78
C THR A 7 8.38 10.14 -2.28
N GLU A 8 9.61 10.47 -2.69
CA GLU A 8 9.94 10.63 -4.10
C GLU A 8 9.66 9.37 -4.92
N ILE A 9 10.10 8.21 -4.40
CA ILE A 9 9.93 6.94 -5.11
C ILE A 9 8.44 6.60 -5.23
N ALA A 10 7.69 6.75 -4.13
CA ALA A 10 6.27 6.43 -4.12
C ALA A 10 5.46 7.35 -5.02
N GLU A 11 5.76 8.66 -5.02
CA GLU A 11 5.01 9.62 -5.81
C GLU A 11 5.19 9.43 -7.31
N ILE A 12 6.34 8.94 -7.75
CA ILE A 12 6.56 8.61 -9.16
C ILE A 12 5.55 7.55 -9.63
N LEU A 13 5.16 6.63 -8.73
CA LEU A 13 4.19 5.58 -9.03
C LEU A 13 2.76 5.98 -8.70
N GLY A 14 2.53 7.22 -8.30
CA GLY A 14 1.20 7.74 -8.04
C GLY A 14 0.69 7.55 -6.62
N TRP A 15 1.56 7.16 -5.68
CA TRP A 15 1.18 7.01 -4.28
C TRP A 15 1.36 8.32 -3.52
N SER A 16 0.46 8.56 -2.57
CA SER A 16 0.64 9.59 -1.53
C SER A 16 1.26 8.93 -0.31
N VAL A 17 2.08 9.66 0.42
CA VAL A 17 2.80 9.12 1.58
C VAL A 17 2.62 10.04 2.78
N ASP A 18 2.24 9.46 3.92
CA ASP A 18 2.16 10.17 5.19
C ASP A 18 3.00 9.46 6.24
N PHE A 19 3.65 10.23 7.08
CA PHE A 19 4.48 9.71 8.17
C PHE A 19 3.88 10.11 9.51
N SER A 20 3.72 9.13 10.43
CA SER A 20 3.28 9.42 11.78
C SER A 20 4.41 10.08 12.59
N GLU A 21 4.06 10.66 13.73
CA GLU A 21 5.08 11.13 14.67
C GLU A 21 5.89 9.93 15.19
N PRO A 22 7.22 10.06 15.28
CA PRO A 22 8.05 8.95 15.76
C PRO A 22 7.76 8.60 17.21
N GLN A 23 7.72 7.29 17.51
CA GLN A 23 7.61 6.79 18.86
C GLN A 23 8.66 5.69 19.06
N ASN A 24 9.59 5.89 19.96
CA ASN A 24 10.67 4.94 20.24
C ASN A 24 11.48 4.59 18.97
N GLY A 25 11.73 5.60 18.14
CA GLY A 25 12.48 5.42 16.89
C GLY A 25 11.69 4.80 15.75
N LYS A 26 10.39 4.59 15.94
CA LYS A 26 9.53 3.96 14.94
C LYS A 26 8.50 4.94 14.41
N THR A 27 8.30 4.92 13.10
CA THR A 27 7.33 5.76 12.39
C THR A 27 6.47 4.86 11.53
N ASP A 28 5.14 5.10 11.54
CA ASP A 28 4.26 4.43 10.59
C ASP A 28 4.25 5.22 9.30
N VAL A 29 4.50 4.54 8.19
CA VAL A 29 4.48 5.13 6.85
C VAL A 29 3.22 4.63 6.17
N ASN A 30 2.30 5.54 5.89
CA ASN A 30 1.05 5.20 5.22
C ASN A 30 1.14 5.55 3.74
N PHE A 31 0.88 4.57 2.89
CA PHE A 31 0.81 4.73 1.44
C PHE A 31 -0.65 4.69 1.00
N ALA A 32 -1.05 5.63 0.17
CA ALA A 32 -2.43 5.69 -0.33
C ALA A 32 -2.42 5.93 -1.83
N LYS A 33 -3.28 5.19 -2.54
CA LYS A 33 -3.43 5.35 -3.99
C LYS A 33 -4.83 4.90 -4.38
N TYR A 34 -5.47 5.66 -5.27
CA TYR A 34 -6.78 5.27 -5.79
C TYR A 34 -6.63 4.18 -6.84
N THR A 35 -7.53 3.20 -6.78
CA THR A 35 -7.64 2.17 -7.82
C THR A 35 -8.37 2.72 -9.03
N SER A 36 -8.44 1.92 -10.11
CA SER A 36 -9.14 2.32 -11.34
C SER A 36 -10.62 2.60 -11.13
N TYR A 37 -11.25 1.93 -10.16
CA TYR A 37 -12.66 2.17 -9.81
C TYR A 37 -12.84 3.29 -8.79
N GLY A 38 -11.74 3.92 -8.36
CA GLY A 38 -11.80 5.05 -7.45
C GLY A 38 -11.82 4.70 -5.96
N GLN A 39 -11.49 3.46 -5.61
CA GLN A 39 -11.36 3.09 -4.19
C GLN A 39 -10.04 3.62 -3.65
N ASP A 40 -10.10 4.19 -2.44
CA ASP A 40 -8.91 4.70 -1.76
C ASP A 40 -8.21 3.53 -1.06
N PHE A 41 -7.30 2.88 -1.78
CA PHE A 41 -6.52 1.80 -1.20
C PHE A 41 -5.34 2.36 -0.45
N ASN A 42 -5.18 1.97 0.81
CA ASN A 42 -4.03 2.40 1.59
C ASN A 42 -3.57 1.29 2.52
N PHE A 43 -2.29 1.33 2.86
CA PHE A 43 -1.68 0.42 3.82
C PHE A 43 -0.53 1.11 4.52
N SER A 44 -0.16 0.60 5.68
CA SER A 44 0.92 1.19 6.48
C SER A 44 1.97 0.14 6.79
N VAL A 45 3.22 0.58 6.78
CA VAL A 45 4.35 -0.23 7.22
C VAL A 45 5.21 0.60 8.16
N GLU A 46 5.95 -0.09 9.02
CA GLU A 46 6.80 0.55 10.02
C GLU A 46 8.17 0.85 9.46
N LEU A 47 8.66 2.05 9.76
CA LEU A 47 10.04 2.44 9.49
C LEU A 47 10.72 2.63 10.84
N GLU A 48 11.73 1.81 11.13
CA GLU A 48 12.52 1.91 12.36
C GLU A 48 13.82 2.63 12.06
N ASP A 49 14.01 3.79 12.69
CA ASP A 49 15.14 4.67 12.44
C ASP A 49 15.28 4.96 10.95
N ASP A 50 16.48 4.83 10.40
CA ASP A 50 16.72 5.02 8.97
C ASP A 50 17.05 3.69 8.26
N ASP A 51 16.48 2.59 8.77
CA ASP A 51 16.74 1.25 8.24
C ASP A 51 15.90 0.97 7.01
N MET A 52 16.43 1.32 5.84
CA MET A 52 15.74 1.12 4.57
C MET A 52 15.55 -0.36 4.25
N GLU A 53 16.53 -1.21 4.58
CA GLU A 53 16.42 -2.64 4.29
C GLU A 53 15.25 -3.27 5.04
N ALA A 54 15.14 -2.99 6.34
CA ALA A 54 14.03 -3.49 7.15
C ALA A 54 12.70 -2.92 6.68
N PHE A 55 12.68 -1.66 6.26
CA PHE A 55 11.49 -1.03 5.72
C PHE A 55 10.99 -1.75 4.46
N ILE A 56 11.89 -2.07 3.55
CA ILE A 56 11.55 -2.80 2.31
C ILE A 56 11.05 -4.21 2.64
N ASP A 57 11.68 -4.87 3.63
CA ASP A 57 11.22 -6.19 4.07
C ASP A 57 9.80 -6.12 4.65
N ASN A 58 9.46 -5.04 5.36
CA ASN A 58 8.11 -4.84 5.90
C ASN A 58 7.08 -4.66 4.78
N ILE A 59 7.43 -3.96 3.71
CA ILE A 59 6.56 -3.84 2.54
C ILE A 59 6.35 -5.22 1.90
N HIS A 60 7.42 -5.97 1.76
CA HIS A 60 7.36 -7.31 1.17
C HIS A 60 6.47 -8.25 1.99
N GLU A 61 6.59 -8.20 3.32
CA GLU A 61 5.78 -8.99 4.21
C GLU A 61 4.29 -8.64 4.07
N TYR A 62 3.98 -7.34 4.02
CA TYR A 62 2.59 -6.92 3.80
C TYR A 62 2.06 -7.45 2.48
N TYR A 63 2.84 -7.31 1.42
CA TYR A 63 2.46 -7.78 0.09
C TYR A 63 2.26 -9.31 0.05
N GLU A 64 3.17 -10.08 0.66
CA GLU A 64 3.05 -11.54 0.68
C GLU A 64 1.82 -12.02 1.43
N ASN A 65 1.40 -11.31 2.46
CA ASN A 65 0.25 -11.68 3.27
C ASN A 65 -1.05 -11.05 2.78
N PHE A 66 -1.01 -10.29 1.69
CA PHE A 66 -2.18 -9.66 1.14
C PHE A 66 -3.10 -10.71 0.52
N ASP A 67 -4.36 -10.74 1.01
CA ASP A 67 -5.37 -11.67 0.51
C ASP A 67 -6.43 -10.85 -0.22
N VAL A 68 -6.48 -10.99 -1.54
CA VAL A 68 -7.42 -10.25 -2.40
C VAL A 68 -8.86 -10.48 -1.95
N ASP A 69 -9.21 -11.71 -1.60
CA ASP A 69 -10.59 -12.01 -1.21
C ASP A 69 -10.97 -11.38 0.13
N GLU A 70 -10.06 -11.40 1.10
CA GLU A 70 -10.30 -10.75 2.39
C GLU A 70 -10.42 -9.24 2.23
N GLU A 71 -9.55 -8.63 1.42
CA GLU A 71 -9.62 -7.20 1.17
C GLU A 71 -10.91 -6.82 0.44
N ALA A 72 -11.31 -7.60 -0.54
CA ALA A 72 -12.56 -7.36 -1.25
C ALA A 72 -13.76 -7.44 -0.31
N TYR A 73 -13.73 -8.38 0.64
CA TYR A 73 -14.82 -8.57 1.59
C TYR A 73 -15.09 -7.32 2.43
N ILE A 74 -14.05 -6.55 2.76
CA ILE A 74 -14.18 -5.31 3.54
C ILE A 74 -15.08 -4.30 2.83
N TRP A 75 -15.12 -4.34 1.50
CA TRP A 75 -15.86 -3.40 0.68
C TRP A 75 -17.27 -3.88 0.34
N ILE A 76 -17.69 -5.05 0.85
CA ILE A 76 -19.01 -5.62 0.58
C ILE A 76 -19.96 -5.25 1.72
N GLY A 77 -21.10 -4.67 1.38
CA GLY A 77 -22.12 -4.31 2.34
C GLY A 77 -23.02 -5.49 2.73
N SER A 78 -23.91 -5.26 3.69
CA SER A 78 -24.84 -6.28 4.19
C SER A 78 -25.85 -6.73 3.12
N ASP A 79 -26.04 -5.94 2.07
CA ASP A 79 -26.92 -6.28 0.94
C ASP A 79 -26.22 -7.15 -0.12
N GLY A 80 -24.96 -7.52 0.09
CA GLY A 80 -24.19 -8.33 -0.86
C GLY A 80 -23.59 -7.56 -2.03
N HIS A 81 -23.57 -6.24 -1.96
CA HIS A 81 -23.00 -5.37 -3.00
C HIS A 81 -21.99 -4.40 -2.38
N GLY A 82 -21.26 -3.69 -3.25
CA GLY A 82 -20.25 -2.73 -2.81
C GLY A 82 -20.79 -1.60 -1.96
N LYS A 83 -19.97 -1.14 -1.02
CA LYS A 83 -20.27 -0.02 -0.13
C LYS A 83 -19.12 0.97 -0.12
N ASN A 84 -19.37 2.18 0.43
CA ASN A 84 -18.31 3.17 0.67
C ASN A 84 -17.50 3.51 -0.57
N GLY A 85 -18.18 3.69 -1.71
CA GLY A 85 -17.52 4.05 -2.95
C GLY A 85 -16.98 2.89 -3.76
N ALA A 86 -17.11 1.66 -3.27
CA ALA A 86 -16.70 0.47 -4.01
C ALA A 86 -17.63 0.20 -5.20
N PRO A 87 -17.16 -0.54 -6.23
CA PRO A 87 -18.03 -0.98 -7.31
C PRO A 87 -19.23 -1.76 -6.79
N TYR A 88 -20.35 -1.65 -7.48
CA TYR A 88 -21.57 -2.33 -7.08
C TYR A 88 -21.44 -3.86 -7.10
N HIS A 89 -20.81 -4.40 -8.15
CA HIS A 89 -20.68 -5.85 -8.32
C HIS A 89 -19.45 -6.39 -7.61
N ILE A 90 -19.62 -7.51 -6.89
CA ILE A 90 -18.53 -8.17 -6.16
C ILE A 90 -17.36 -8.52 -7.08
N ALA A 91 -17.65 -8.99 -8.30
CA ALA A 91 -16.59 -9.33 -9.25
C ALA A 91 -15.69 -8.14 -9.57
N ASP A 92 -16.23 -6.93 -9.62
CA ASP A 92 -15.47 -5.72 -9.87
C ASP A 92 -14.66 -5.30 -8.64
N ILE A 93 -15.19 -5.56 -7.45
CA ILE A 93 -14.45 -5.33 -6.20
C ILE A 93 -13.21 -6.23 -6.14
N VAL A 94 -13.36 -7.50 -6.50
CA VAL A 94 -12.26 -8.46 -6.52
C VAL A 94 -11.20 -8.02 -7.53
N LYS A 95 -11.61 -7.61 -8.72
CA LYS A 95 -10.67 -7.11 -9.75
C LYS A 95 -9.92 -5.89 -9.26
N ASP A 96 -10.60 -5.00 -8.53
CA ASP A 96 -9.99 -3.79 -8.01
C ASP A 96 -8.94 -4.11 -6.96
N MET A 97 -9.19 -5.12 -6.13
CA MET A 97 -8.21 -5.56 -5.13
C MET A 97 -7.05 -6.34 -5.75
N GLU A 98 -7.28 -7.04 -6.85
CA GLU A 98 -6.20 -7.63 -7.64
C GLU A 98 -5.28 -6.53 -8.21
N GLU A 99 -5.86 -5.41 -8.66
CA GLU A 99 -5.08 -4.26 -9.09
C GLU A 99 -4.26 -3.68 -7.93
N ALA A 100 -4.86 -3.58 -6.74
CA ALA A 100 -4.15 -3.10 -5.56
C ALA A 100 -2.92 -3.97 -5.25
N GLU A 101 -3.04 -5.28 -5.39
CA GLU A 101 -1.92 -6.19 -5.22
C GLU A 101 -0.78 -5.89 -6.19
N VAL A 102 -1.11 -5.65 -7.46
CA VAL A 102 -0.11 -5.28 -8.46
C VAL A 102 0.54 -3.93 -8.12
N MET A 103 -0.26 -2.97 -7.67
CA MET A 103 0.27 -1.66 -7.27
C MET A 103 1.29 -1.79 -6.13
N MET A 104 1.02 -2.66 -5.16
CA MET A 104 1.96 -2.91 -4.05
C MET A 104 3.23 -3.61 -4.54
N ALA A 105 3.09 -4.55 -5.46
CA ALA A 105 4.24 -5.24 -6.03
C ALA A 105 5.16 -4.27 -6.76
N ASP A 106 4.58 -3.34 -7.53
CA ASP A 106 5.34 -2.32 -8.24
C ASP A 106 6.07 -1.38 -7.27
N LEU A 107 5.40 -1.01 -6.19
CA LEU A 107 5.99 -0.15 -5.17
C LEU A 107 7.18 -0.86 -4.48
N TYR A 108 6.98 -2.11 -4.09
CA TYR A 108 8.04 -2.91 -3.49
C TYR A 108 9.26 -3.00 -4.42
N GLU A 109 9.01 -3.31 -5.69
CA GLU A 109 10.11 -3.46 -6.66
C GLU A 109 10.88 -2.15 -6.86
N ALA A 110 10.18 -1.02 -6.86
CA ALA A 110 10.83 0.29 -7.00
C ALA A 110 11.76 0.58 -5.83
N PHE A 111 11.33 0.30 -4.60
CA PHE A 111 12.18 0.48 -3.42
C PHE A 111 13.37 -0.48 -3.44
N ARG A 112 13.14 -1.72 -3.83
CA ARG A 112 14.18 -2.73 -3.90
C ARG A 112 15.26 -2.35 -4.91
N GLN A 113 14.85 -1.87 -6.08
CA GLN A 113 15.81 -1.41 -7.10
C GLN A 113 16.62 -0.22 -6.60
N TYR A 114 15.97 0.73 -5.96
CA TYR A 114 16.67 1.88 -5.37
C TYR A 114 17.74 1.41 -4.38
N TYR A 115 17.36 0.53 -3.46
CA TYR A 115 18.28 0.05 -2.43
C TYR A 115 19.47 -0.72 -3.01
N SER A 116 19.24 -1.50 -4.05
CA SER A 116 20.29 -2.31 -4.68
C SER A 116 21.32 -1.47 -5.42
N GLN A 117 21.02 -0.21 -5.70
CA GLN A 117 21.91 0.71 -6.41
C GLN A 117 22.74 1.58 -5.47
N LEU A 118 22.57 1.45 -4.17
CA LEU A 118 23.31 2.23 -3.18
C LEU A 118 24.74 1.77 -3.00
#